data_4d21c1dff2f8e26bcb99f30abd6d9722
#
_entry.id   4d21c1dff2f8e26bcb99f30abd6d9722
#
_cell.length_a   1.000
_cell.length_b   1.000
_cell.length_c   1.000
_cell.angle_alpha   90.00
_cell.angle_beta   90.00
_cell.angle_gamma   90.00
#
_symmetry.space_group_name_H-M   'P 1'
#
loop_
_entity.id
_entity.type
_entity.pdbx_description
1 polymer ?
#
loop_
_entity_poly.entity_id
_entity_poly.type
_entity_poly.pdbx_seq_one_letter_code
_entity_poly.pdbx_strand_id
1 'polypeptide(L)'
;TTDNTINIGGVTVQGEGNMSGVKIEPVAIANNKPVVNVPLPDLNRTIKITANMDENAKKIATAKIQDLSSQLKKDSDNLENWLVLGVYRKTIGDYESAREVWEYASAIRPKNSVSFNNLGELYAYYLKDNAKAEENYTKAIENGPSAIYIYRNFFDFYRYFMKDTAKAKAILEKGITANPATSSDLKNLLKSLQ
;
A
#
# COMPACT_ATOMS: atom_id res chain seq x y z
N THR A 1 10.95 -27.03 -42.20
CA THR A 1 9.77 -26.65 -41.42
C THR A 1 10.14 -25.41 -40.60
N THR A 2 9.80 -24.23 -41.10
CA THR A 2 9.97 -22.96 -40.41
C THR A 2 8.84 -22.79 -39.40
N ASP A 3 9.21 -22.75 -38.16
CA ASP A 3 8.30 -22.47 -37.02
C ASP A 3 7.90 -20.99 -37.08
N ASN A 4 6.68 -20.71 -37.52
CA ASN A 4 6.15 -19.35 -37.60
C ASN A 4 5.36 -19.01 -36.32
N THR A 5 6.13 -18.80 -35.23
CA THR A 5 5.58 -18.34 -33.95
C THR A 5 5.79 -16.83 -33.82
N ILE A 6 4.73 -16.04 -33.71
CA ILE A 6 4.77 -14.61 -33.45
C ILE A 6 4.23 -14.37 -32.05
N ASN A 7 5.03 -13.67 -31.23
CA ASN A 7 4.67 -13.30 -29.86
C ASN A 7 4.40 -11.79 -29.78
N ILE A 8 3.15 -11.41 -29.55
CA ILE A 8 2.74 -10.00 -29.40
C ILE A 8 1.99 -9.87 -28.08
N GLY A 9 2.59 -9.14 -27.11
CA GLY A 9 1.91 -8.78 -25.88
C GLY A 9 1.48 -9.95 -24.98
N GLY A 10 2.24 -11.07 -24.96
CA GLY A 10 1.95 -12.22 -24.10
C GLY A 10 0.97 -13.26 -24.68
N VAL A 11 0.55 -13.10 -25.93
CA VAL A 11 -0.27 -14.10 -26.64
C VAL A 11 0.57 -14.77 -27.72
N THR A 12 0.69 -16.10 -27.63
CA THR A 12 1.37 -16.92 -28.65
C THR A 12 0.36 -17.39 -29.69
N VAL A 13 0.56 -17.01 -30.96
CA VAL A 13 -0.26 -17.48 -32.07
C VAL A 13 0.57 -18.45 -32.91
N GLN A 14 0.15 -19.71 -33.00
CA GLN A 14 0.68 -20.71 -33.94
C GLN A 14 -0.27 -20.80 -35.13
N GLY A 15 0.26 -20.61 -36.31
CA GLY A 15 -0.50 -20.75 -37.56
C GLY A 15 0.22 -21.61 -38.57
N GLU A 16 -0.41 -22.69 -39.00
CA GLU A 16 -0.04 -23.40 -40.22
C GLU A 16 -0.84 -22.82 -41.40
N GLY A 17 -0.15 -22.22 -42.37
CA GLY A 17 -0.77 -21.78 -43.61
C GLY A 17 -0.48 -20.37 -44.06
N ASN A 18 -0.67 -20.12 -45.36
CA ASN A 18 -0.43 -18.87 -46.08
C ASN A 18 -1.23 -17.67 -45.48
N MET A 19 -0.53 -16.69 -44.98
CA MET A 19 -1.07 -15.53 -44.23
C MET A 19 -1.71 -14.45 -45.11
N SER A 20 -2.09 -14.71 -46.33
CA SER A 20 -2.83 -13.74 -47.14
C SER A 20 -4.31 -13.77 -46.81
N GLY A 21 -4.76 -12.99 -45.87
CA GLY A 21 -6.17 -12.84 -45.52
C GLY A 21 -6.52 -12.74 -44.03
N VAL A 22 -5.54 -12.77 -43.15
CA VAL A 22 -5.79 -12.50 -41.69
C VAL A 22 -6.01 -11.03 -41.48
N LYS A 23 -7.25 -10.60 -41.34
CA LYS A 23 -7.57 -9.27 -40.75
C LYS A 23 -7.24 -9.36 -39.28
N ILE A 24 -6.14 -8.73 -38.90
CA ILE A 24 -5.86 -8.42 -37.47
C ILE A 24 -6.76 -7.25 -37.12
N GLU A 25 -7.94 -7.53 -36.56
CA GLU A 25 -8.67 -6.48 -35.87
C GLU A 25 -7.87 -6.13 -34.61
N PRO A 26 -7.59 -4.83 -34.36
CA PRO A 26 -6.96 -4.45 -33.10
C PRO A 26 -7.89 -4.89 -31.97
N VAL A 27 -7.51 -5.92 -31.24
CA VAL A 27 -8.12 -6.20 -29.95
C VAL A 27 -7.87 -4.95 -29.15
N ALA A 28 -8.93 -4.18 -28.91
CA ALA A 28 -8.87 -3.06 -27.97
C ALA A 28 -8.26 -3.66 -26.70
N ILE A 29 -7.06 -3.22 -26.36
CA ILE A 29 -6.47 -3.50 -25.05
C ILE A 29 -7.49 -2.87 -24.12
N ALA A 30 -8.42 -3.69 -23.63
CA ALA A 30 -9.30 -3.27 -22.55
C ALA A 30 -8.33 -2.75 -21.48
N ASN A 31 -8.38 -1.46 -21.24
CA ASN A 31 -7.74 -0.88 -20.06
C ASN A 31 -8.40 -1.59 -18.87
N ASN A 32 -7.89 -2.77 -18.51
CA ASN A 32 -8.25 -3.49 -17.30
C ASN A 32 -7.71 -2.70 -16.12
N LYS A 33 -8.19 -1.45 -15.98
CA LYS A 33 -8.15 -0.78 -14.69
C LYS A 33 -8.94 -1.69 -13.76
N PRO A 34 -8.35 -2.16 -12.68
CA PRO A 34 -9.10 -2.95 -11.71
C PRO A 34 -10.38 -2.19 -11.36
N VAL A 35 -11.52 -2.88 -11.38
CA VAL A 35 -12.79 -2.29 -10.93
C VAL A 35 -12.61 -2.02 -9.45
N VAL A 36 -12.34 -0.76 -9.12
CA VAL A 36 -12.08 -0.32 -7.75
C VAL A 36 -13.45 -0.09 -7.11
N ASN A 37 -13.85 -0.97 -6.20
CA ASN A 37 -15.11 -0.84 -5.44
C ASN A 37 -15.02 0.19 -4.29
N VAL A 38 -13.91 0.92 -4.19
CA VAL A 38 -13.68 1.98 -3.20
C VAL A 38 -13.87 3.33 -3.91
N PRO A 39 -14.67 4.25 -3.36
CA PRO A 39 -14.89 5.55 -3.99
C PRO A 39 -13.58 6.34 -4.06
N LEU A 40 -13.42 7.11 -5.14
CA LEU A 40 -12.29 8.03 -5.30
C LEU A 40 -12.32 9.05 -4.16
N PRO A 41 -11.23 9.23 -3.39
CA PRO A 41 -11.16 10.23 -2.34
C PRO A 41 -11.41 11.65 -2.86
N ASP A 42 -12.07 12.49 -2.08
CA ASP A 42 -12.32 13.88 -2.44
C ASP A 42 -11.04 14.72 -2.41
N LEU A 43 -10.47 14.94 -3.60
CA LEU A 43 -9.26 15.73 -3.81
C LEU A 43 -9.48 17.26 -3.67
N ASN A 44 -10.74 17.71 -3.51
CA ASN A 44 -11.09 19.11 -3.25
C ASN A 44 -11.39 19.38 -1.77
N ARG A 45 -11.33 18.35 -0.92
CA ARG A 45 -11.64 18.47 0.50
C ARG A 45 -10.84 19.60 1.16
N THR A 46 -11.53 20.44 1.89
CA THR A 46 -10.91 21.52 2.70
C THR A 46 -9.84 20.97 3.63
N ILE A 47 -8.66 21.59 3.62
CA ILE A 47 -7.54 21.21 4.49
C ILE A 47 -7.77 21.82 5.87
N LYS A 48 -8.06 20.96 6.85
CA LYS A 48 -8.18 21.33 8.25
C LYS A 48 -7.02 20.73 9.04
N ILE A 49 -6.18 21.59 9.62
CA ILE A 49 -5.03 21.14 10.41
C ILE A 49 -5.46 21.09 11.88
N THR A 50 -5.50 19.89 12.46
CA THR A 50 -5.84 19.67 13.87
C THR A 50 -4.61 19.31 14.71
N ALA A 51 -3.53 18.87 14.06
CA ALA A 51 -2.26 18.58 14.70
C ALA A 51 -1.59 19.86 15.21
N ASN A 52 -0.90 19.77 16.36
CA ASN A 52 -0.07 20.87 16.86
C ASN A 52 1.21 20.96 16.04
N MET A 53 1.29 21.99 15.19
CA MET A 53 2.39 22.22 14.25
C MET A 53 2.72 23.73 14.24
N ASP A 54 3.99 24.05 14.00
CA ASP A 54 4.39 25.44 13.73
C ASP A 54 3.85 25.95 12.37
N GLU A 55 3.83 27.26 12.19
CA GLU A 55 3.26 27.89 10.99
C GLU A 55 3.99 27.54 9.70
N ASN A 56 5.30 27.30 9.76
CA ASN A 56 6.07 26.89 8.58
C ASN A 56 5.70 25.45 8.17
N ALA A 57 5.61 24.54 9.13
CA ALA A 57 5.19 23.15 8.89
C ALA A 57 3.74 23.10 8.34
N LYS A 58 2.83 23.94 8.85
CA LYS A 58 1.46 24.07 8.30
C LYS A 58 1.46 24.51 6.84
N LYS A 59 2.26 25.53 6.49
CA LYS A 59 2.38 26.02 5.11
C LYS A 59 2.92 24.93 4.18
N ILE A 60 3.98 24.24 4.59
CA ILE A 60 4.59 23.14 3.80
C ILE A 60 3.58 22.02 3.57
N ALA A 61 2.91 21.56 4.64
CA ALA A 61 1.94 20.48 4.54
C ALA A 61 0.75 20.86 3.63
N THR A 62 0.22 22.10 3.78
CA THR A 62 -0.86 22.59 2.93
C THR A 62 -0.46 22.63 1.46
N ALA A 63 0.69 23.23 1.13
CA ALA A 63 1.18 23.32 -0.24
C ALA A 63 1.38 21.91 -0.85
N LYS A 64 1.91 20.97 -0.07
CA LYS A 64 2.14 19.60 -0.54
C LYS A 64 0.85 18.82 -0.78
N ILE A 65 -0.15 18.96 0.10
CA ILE A 65 -1.48 18.36 -0.11
C ILE A 65 -2.14 18.92 -1.37
N GLN A 66 -2.07 20.22 -1.60
CA GLN A 66 -2.62 20.87 -2.81
C GLN A 66 -1.93 20.39 -4.08
N ASP A 67 -0.60 20.33 -4.08
CA ASP A 67 0.21 19.84 -5.20
C ASP A 67 -0.12 18.38 -5.54
N LEU A 68 -0.08 17.48 -4.54
CA LEU A 68 -0.42 16.06 -4.72
C LEU A 68 -1.86 15.88 -5.21
N SER A 69 -2.82 16.62 -4.65
CA SER A 69 -4.21 16.58 -5.10
C SER A 69 -4.36 17.03 -6.56
N SER A 70 -3.62 18.06 -6.98
CA SER A 70 -3.59 18.53 -8.36
C SER A 70 -3.00 17.48 -9.32
N GLN A 71 -1.92 16.81 -8.91
CA GLN A 71 -1.31 15.74 -9.70
C GLN A 71 -2.25 14.54 -9.82
N LEU A 72 -2.90 14.12 -8.73
CA LEU A 72 -3.83 12.99 -8.71
C LEU A 72 -5.12 13.24 -9.51
N LYS A 73 -5.55 14.49 -9.65
CA LYS A 73 -6.64 14.85 -10.57
C LYS A 73 -6.28 14.59 -12.04
N LYS A 74 -5.00 14.74 -12.39
CA LYS A 74 -4.48 14.49 -13.74
C LYS A 74 -4.18 13.00 -13.96
N ASP A 75 -3.63 12.34 -12.95
CA ASP A 75 -3.27 10.92 -12.98
C ASP A 75 -3.70 10.24 -11.67
N SER A 76 -4.91 9.74 -11.64
CA SER A 76 -5.48 9.02 -10.49
C SER A 76 -4.92 7.60 -10.30
N ASP A 77 -4.05 7.13 -11.19
CA ASP A 77 -3.42 5.81 -11.09
C ASP A 77 -2.03 5.84 -10.42
N ASN A 78 -1.56 7.03 -10.05
CA ASN A 78 -0.26 7.24 -9.41
C ASN A 78 -0.28 6.80 -7.94
N LEU A 79 0.13 5.57 -7.68
CA LEU A 79 0.17 4.99 -6.33
C LEU A 79 1.02 5.80 -5.37
N GLU A 80 2.21 6.24 -5.80
CA GLU A 80 3.15 6.97 -4.93
C GLU A 80 2.53 8.26 -4.39
N ASN A 81 1.86 9.02 -5.26
CA ASN A 81 1.17 10.24 -4.86
C ASN A 81 0.05 9.97 -3.85
N TRP A 82 -0.70 8.86 -4.00
CA TRP A 82 -1.70 8.45 -3.00
C TRP A 82 -1.05 8.11 -1.66
N LEU A 83 0.04 7.34 -1.66
CA LEU A 83 0.74 6.98 -0.43
C LEU A 83 1.24 8.22 0.31
N VAL A 84 1.86 9.15 -0.41
CA VAL A 84 2.40 10.40 0.15
C VAL A 84 1.28 11.34 0.61
N LEU A 85 0.17 11.46 -0.14
CA LEU A 85 -0.99 12.26 0.26
C LEU A 85 -1.56 11.78 1.60
N GLY A 86 -1.69 10.45 1.77
CA GLY A 86 -2.14 9.87 3.05
C GLY A 86 -1.20 10.19 4.21
N VAL A 87 0.13 10.21 4.00
CA VAL A 87 1.10 10.63 5.01
C VAL A 87 0.86 12.07 5.43
N TYR A 88 0.71 13.00 4.48
CA TYR A 88 0.45 14.41 4.81
C TYR A 88 -0.89 14.62 5.50
N ARG A 89 -1.97 13.91 5.07
CA ARG A 89 -3.26 13.95 5.75
C ARG A 89 -3.16 13.45 7.19
N LYS A 90 -2.46 12.34 7.43
CA LYS A 90 -2.18 11.85 8.79
C LYS A 90 -1.40 12.88 9.61
N THR A 91 -0.35 13.47 9.03
CA THR A 91 0.52 14.42 9.71
C THR A 91 -0.21 15.67 10.19
N ILE A 92 -1.19 16.16 9.42
CA ILE A 92 -2.00 17.31 9.83
C ILE A 92 -3.16 16.96 10.78
N GLY A 93 -3.32 15.67 11.13
CA GLY A 93 -4.38 15.19 12.01
C GLY A 93 -5.71 14.89 11.30
N ASP A 94 -5.74 14.89 9.96
CA ASP A 94 -6.90 14.52 9.17
C ASP A 94 -6.90 12.99 8.90
N TYR A 95 -7.17 12.23 9.96
CA TYR A 95 -7.06 10.77 9.96
C TYR A 95 -8.08 10.07 9.06
N GLU A 96 -9.30 10.62 8.97
CA GLU A 96 -10.33 10.06 8.07
C GLU A 96 -9.93 10.22 6.60
N SER A 97 -9.42 11.39 6.20
CA SER A 97 -8.91 11.54 4.83
C SER A 97 -7.70 10.64 4.56
N ALA A 98 -6.80 10.47 5.54
CA ALA A 98 -5.67 9.54 5.41
C ALA A 98 -6.15 8.10 5.19
N ARG A 99 -7.19 7.68 5.91
CA ARG A 99 -7.84 6.37 5.76
C ARG A 99 -8.39 6.19 4.34
N GLU A 100 -9.24 7.12 3.88
CA GLU A 100 -9.85 7.05 2.55
C GLU A 100 -8.78 6.97 1.44
N VAL A 101 -7.73 7.78 1.56
CA VAL A 101 -6.61 7.82 0.61
C VAL A 101 -5.86 6.50 0.56
N TRP A 102 -5.53 5.90 1.71
CA TRP A 102 -4.80 4.62 1.73
C TRP A 102 -5.69 3.42 1.42
N GLU A 103 -6.99 3.45 1.75
CA GLU A 103 -7.96 2.44 1.29
C GLU A 103 -8.05 2.44 -0.23
N TYR A 104 -8.13 3.62 -0.86
CA TYR A 104 -8.10 3.74 -2.31
C TYR A 104 -6.77 3.25 -2.90
N ALA A 105 -5.62 3.64 -2.32
CA ALA A 105 -4.31 3.15 -2.72
C ALA A 105 -4.21 1.61 -2.67
N SER A 106 -4.75 1.00 -1.61
CA SER A 106 -4.79 -0.46 -1.47
C SER A 106 -5.72 -1.13 -2.49
N ALA A 107 -6.79 -0.46 -2.89
CA ALA A 107 -7.75 -0.97 -3.86
C ALA A 107 -7.20 -0.93 -5.30
N ILE A 108 -6.49 0.14 -5.69
CA ILE A 108 -5.85 0.21 -7.01
C ILE A 108 -4.60 -0.68 -7.12
N ARG A 109 -3.96 -1.02 -6.00
CA ARG A 109 -2.77 -1.90 -5.93
C ARG A 109 -2.89 -2.89 -4.76
N PRO A 110 -3.71 -3.94 -4.91
CA PRO A 110 -4.01 -4.88 -3.82
C PRO A 110 -2.81 -5.66 -3.26
N LYS A 111 -1.70 -5.68 -4.00
CA LYS A 111 -0.46 -6.31 -3.59
C LYS A 111 0.58 -5.32 -3.03
N ASN A 112 0.21 -4.05 -2.86
CA ASN A 112 1.12 -3.08 -2.26
C ASN A 112 1.11 -3.21 -0.73
N SER A 113 2.26 -3.58 -0.15
CA SER A 113 2.40 -3.75 1.30
C SER A 113 2.38 -2.43 2.08
N VAL A 114 2.80 -1.32 1.45
CA VAL A 114 2.95 -0.03 2.12
C VAL A 114 1.60 0.57 2.50
N SER A 115 0.60 0.54 1.59
CA SER A 115 -0.75 1.04 1.89
C SER A 115 -1.38 0.30 3.07
N PHE A 116 -1.25 -1.02 3.11
CA PHE A 116 -1.75 -1.84 4.22
C PHE A 116 -1.00 -1.60 5.53
N ASN A 117 0.34 -1.45 5.49
CA ASN A 117 1.10 -1.08 6.69
C ASN A 117 0.66 0.28 7.26
N ASN A 118 0.47 1.27 6.39
CA ASN A 118 0.02 2.60 6.79
C ASN A 118 -1.41 2.58 7.38
N LEU A 119 -2.31 1.78 6.80
CA LEU A 119 -3.65 1.56 7.35
C LEU A 119 -3.59 0.85 8.70
N GLY A 120 -2.72 -0.17 8.85
CA GLY A 120 -2.50 -0.85 10.12
C GLY A 120 -2.12 0.13 11.23
N GLU A 121 -1.12 0.97 10.97
CA GLU A 121 -0.69 2.03 11.89
C GLU A 121 -1.82 3.03 12.21
N LEU A 122 -2.53 3.48 11.17
CA LEU A 122 -3.60 4.46 11.32
C LEU A 122 -4.74 3.92 12.19
N TYR A 123 -5.19 2.69 11.92
CA TYR A 123 -6.24 2.06 12.72
C TYR A 123 -5.79 1.77 14.15
N ALA A 124 -4.54 1.34 14.36
CA ALA A 124 -4.00 1.07 15.70
C ALA A 124 -3.95 2.33 16.56
N TYR A 125 -3.27 3.36 16.08
CA TYR A 125 -2.87 4.47 16.93
C TYR A 125 -3.77 5.69 16.86
N TYR A 126 -4.54 5.86 15.79
CA TYR A 126 -5.34 7.07 15.56
C TYR A 126 -6.85 6.81 15.54
N LEU A 127 -7.30 5.81 14.79
CA LEU A 127 -8.74 5.48 14.67
C LEU A 127 -9.22 4.48 15.74
N LYS A 128 -8.29 3.83 16.46
CA LYS A 128 -8.57 2.93 17.58
C LYS A 128 -9.43 1.71 17.21
N ASP A 129 -9.26 1.19 16.01
CA ASP A 129 -9.88 -0.04 15.53
C ASP A 129 -8.83 -1.16 15.46
N ASN A 130 -8.70 -1.90 16.56
CA ASN A 130 -7.67 -2.93 16.69
C ASN A 130 -7.88 -4.10 15.71
N ALA A 131 -9.13 -4.44 15.38
CA ALA A 131 -9.43 -5.52 14.46
C ALA A 131 -8.96 -5.17 13.05
N LYS A 132 -9.26 -3.95 12.57
CA LYS A 132 -8.77 -3.46 11.29
C LYS A 132 -7.26 -3.24 11.27
N ALA A 133 -6.66 -2.85 12.38
CA ALA A 133 -5.20 -2.74 12.49
C ALA A 133 -4.55 -4.11 12.27
N GLU A 134 -5.00 -5.15 12.97
CA GLU A 134 -4.51 -6.53 12.84
C GLU A 134 -4.69 -7.07 11.42
N GLU A 135 -5.88 -6.86 10.82
CA GLU A 135 -6.17 -7.25 9.43
C GLU A 135 -5.20 -6.60 8.43
N ASN A 136 -5.00 -5.28 8.55
CA ASN A 136 -4.15 -4.55 7.62
C ASN A 136 -2.67 -4.88 7.79
N TYR A 137 -2.16 -5.01 9.01
CA TYR A 137 -0.79 -5.47 9.23
C TYR A 137 -0.57 -6.89 8.69
N THR A 138 -1.56 -7.78 8.83
CA THR A 138 -1.50 -9.13 8.24
C THR A 138 -1.38 -9.08 6.73
N LYS A 139 -2.23 -8.31 6.04
CA LYS A 139 -2.13 -8.10 4.59
C LYS A 139 -0.79 -7.47 4.19
N ALA A 140 -0.26 -6.57 5.01
CA ALA A 140 1.03 -5.94 4.74
C ALA A 140 2.19 -6.96 4.73
N ILE A 141 2.28 -7.86 5.70
CA ILE A 141 3.31 -8.90 5.71
C ILE A 141 3.11 -9.99 4.64
N GLU A 142 1.87 -10.28 4.26
CA GLU A 142 1.56 -11.20 3.15
C GLU A 142 2.02 -10.63 1.81
N ASN A 143 1.81 -9.34 1.57
CA ASN A 143 2.20 -8.65 0.36
C ASN A 143 3.69 -8.27 0.30
N GLY A 144 4.33 -8.08 1.44
CA GLY A 144 5.73 -7.68 1.56
C GLY A 144 6.51 -8.53 2.58
N PRO A 145 6.64 -9.86 2.39
CA PRO A 145 7.26 -10.74 3.37
C PRO A 145 8.74 -10.46 3.63
N SER A 146 9.42 -9.76 2.70
CA SER A 146 10.82 -9.34 2.89
C SER A 146 10.97 -7.97 3.58
N ALA A 147 9.89 -7.25 3.82
CA ALA A 147 9.91 -5.90 4.41
C ALA A 147 9.98 -5.97 5.95
N ILE A 148 11.18 -6.04 6.50
CA ILE A 148 11.47 -6.20 7.94
C ILE A 148 10.73 -5.15 8.79
N TYR A 149 10.63 -3.90 8.34
CA TYR A 149 9.98 -2.83 9.07
C TYR A 149 8.50 -3.09 9.36
N ILE A 150 7.79 -3.87 8.49
CA ILE A 150 6.37 -4.20 8.70
C ILE A 150 6.22 -5.14 9.90
N TYR A 151 7.09 -6.14 10.04
CA TYR A 151 7.08 -7.02 11.20
C TYR A 151 7.37 -6.26 12.49
N ARG A 152 8.27 -5.27 12.44
CA ARG A 152 8.56 -4.40 13.58
C ARG A 152 7.34 -3.56 13.96
N ASN A 153 6.68 -2.91 13.00
CA ASN A 153 5.47 -2.13 13.26
C ASN A 153 4.35 -2.99 13.86
N PHE A 154 4.18 -4.21 13.34
CA PHE A 154 3.18 -5.14 13.84
C PHE A 154 3.53 -5.70 15.23
N PHE A 155 4.83 -5.96 15.49
CA PHE A 155 5.33 -6.27 16.83
C PHE A 155 5.03 -5.13 17.82
N ASP A 156 5.34 -3.89 17.47
CA ASP A 156 5.09 -2.70 18.31
C ASP A 156 3.61 -2.57 18.65
N PHE A 157 2.72 -2.80 17.67
CA PHE A 157 1.28 -2.84 17.89
C PHE A 157 0.88 -3.89 18.93
N TYR A 158 1.32 -5.12 18.81
CA TYR A 158 1.00 -6.15 19.79
C TYR A 158 1.67 -5.90 21.13
N ARG A 159 2.96 -5.57 21.15
CA ARG A 159 3.74 -5.44 22.38
C ARG A 159 3.32 -4.24 23.22
N TYR A 160 3.23 -3.07 22.60
CA TYR A 160 3.07 -1.83 23.34
C TYR A 160 1.64 -1.34 23.37
N PHE A 161 0.86 -1.59 22.35
CA PHE A 161 -0.52 -1.12 22.28
C PHE A 161 -1.51 -2.16 22.80
N MET A 162 -1.47 -3.41 22.29
CA MET A 162 -2.37 -4.50 22.71
C MET A 162 -1.93 -5.15 24.02
N LYS A 163 -0.67 -4.97 24.44
CA LYS A 163 -0.04 -5.67 25.59
C LYS A 163 -0.05 -7.19 25.45
N ASP A 164 -0.07 -7.71 24.23
CA ASP A 164 -0.05 -9.13 23.90
C ASP A 164 1.35 -9.58 23.53
N THR A 165 2.12 -10.01 24.55
CA THR A 165 3.50 -10.47 24.36
C THR A 165 3.58 -11.77 23.55
N ALA A 166 2.55 -12.63 23.61
CA ALA A 166 2.55 -13.89 22.87
C ALA A 166 2.40 -13.63 21.36
N LYS A 167 1.45 -12.81 20.96
CA LYS A 167 1.30 -12.38 19.56
C LYS A 167 2.51 -11.59 19.07
N ALA A 168 3.06 -10.69 19.89
CA ALA A 168 4.27 -9.93 19.57
C ALA A 168 5.44 -10.87 19.25
N LYS A 169 5.67 -11.89 20.10
CA LYS A 169 6.70 -12.92 19.87
C LYS A 169 6.48 -13.67 18.54
N ALA A 170 5.25 -14.12 18.28
CA ALA A 170 4.90 -14.86 17.07
C ALA A 170 5.18 -14.06 15.79
N ILE A 171 4.93 -12.74 15.78
CA ILE A 171 5.25 -11.88 14.63
C ILE A 171 6.75 -11.78 14.40
N LEU A 172 7.57 -11.66 15.45
CA LEU A 172 9.03 -11.65 15.32
C LEU A 172 9.54 -12.96 14.74
N GLU A 173 9.07 -14.11 15.26
CA GLU A 173 9.43 -15.44 14.77
C GLU A 173 9.06 -15.63 13.29
N LYS A 174 7.86 -15.17 12.89
CA LYS A 174 7.41 -15.18 11.49
C LYS A 174 8.33 -14.34 10.60
N GLY A 175 8.70 -13.15 11.03
CA GLY A 175 9.60 -12.26 10.30
C GLY A 175 11.02 -12.82 10.18
N ILE A 176 11.55 -13.45 11.23
CA ILE A 176 12.86 -14.11 11.24
C ILE A 176 12.88 -15.29 10.27
N THR A 177 11.82 -16.11 10.27
CA THR A 177 11.69 -17.25 9.35
C THR A 177 11.62 -16.80 7.91
N ALA A 178 10.87 -15.73 7.60
CA ALA A 178 10.77 -15.18 6.25
C ALA A 178 12.08 -14.51 5.78
N ASN A 179 12.93 -14.03 6.70
CA ASN A 179 14.11 -13.21 6.39
C ASN A 179 15.35 -13.66 7.21
N PRO A 180 15.83 -14.89 7.07
CA PRO A 180 16.86 -15.44 7.96
C PRO A 180 18.19 -14.69 7.92
N ALA A 181 18.56 -14.12 6.76
CA ALA A 181 19.81 -13.40 6.55
C ALA A 181 19.78 -11.93 7.03
N THR A 182 18.61 -11.27 6.98
CA THR A 182 18.48 -9.81 7.21
C THR A 182 17.71 -9.45 8.48
N SER A 183 17.33 -10.43 9.31
CA SER A 183 16.44 -10.25 10.47
C SER A 183 17.17 -10.01 11.81
N SER A 184 18.39 -9.44 11.78
CA SER A 184 19.17 -9.18 13.02
C SER A 184 18.38 -8.36 14.05
N ASP A 185 17.68 -7.31 13.60
CA ASP A 185 16.88 -6.46 14.47
C ASP A 185 15.72 -7.21 15.12
N LEU A 186 15.00 -8.06 14.35
CA LEU A 186 13.92 -8.89 14.89
C LEU A 186 14.44 -9.91 15.90
N LYS A 187 15.63 -10.49 15.66
CA LYS A 187 16.29 -11.41 16.60
C LYS A 187 16.65 -10.71 17.91
N ASN A 188 17.11 -9.46 17.84
CA ASN A 188 17.43 -8.67 19.03
C ASN A 188 16.15 -8.33 19.83
N LEU A 189 15.06 -7.93 19.14
CA LEU A 189 13.76 -7.71 19.78
C LEU A 189 13.23 -8.99 20.44
N LEU A 190 13.37 -10.14 19.77
CA LEU A 190 12.94 -11.42 20.33
C LEU A 190 13.70 -11.80 21.61
N LYS A 191 15.01 -11.55 21.66
CA LYS A 191 15.83 -11.75 22.88
C LYS A 191 15.39 -10.83 24.03
N SER A 192 14.94 -9.62 23.74
CA SER A 192 14.49 -8.67 24.76
C SER A 192 13.14 -9.04 25.41
N LEU A 193 12.45 -10.06 24.88
CA LEU A 193 11.21 -10.60 25.43
C LEU A 193 11.43 -11.76 26.42
N GLN A 194 12.66 -12.24 26.56
CA GLN A 194 13.07 -13.31 27.50
C GLN A 194 13.42 -12.70 28.84
#